data_fd90bf187f283c6f8ffa09ca1cd04dbf
#
_entry.id   fd90bf187f283c6f8ffa09ca1cd04dbf
#
_cell.length_a   1.000
_cell.length_b   1.000
_cell.length_c   1.000
_cell.angle_alpha   90.00
_cell.angle_beta   90.00
_cell.angle_gamma   90.00
#
_symmetry.space_group_name_H-M   'P 1'
#
loop_
_entity.id
_entity.type
_entity.pdbx_description
1 polymer ?
#
loop_
_entity_poly.entity_id
_entity_poly.type
_entity_poly.pdbx_seq_one_letter_code
_entity_poly.pdbx_strand_id
1 'polypeptide(L)'
;MELFEGNVALPLFISNVVTIMLIVFFGRDRSRQRMAYKNQIARLESKSLKAQMNPHFIYNTLNGIQSVMLLKGEKVANEYIGVFARILRKTLEMSITENLSLSEELFYLRGYVTLQNLRLNFPVLFLEEVPSIEDQEIHMIPPMLIQPILENAILHGLSPSDEQGQLLLKITLHKKTMKIIVEDNGVGRKEAMVNKKIKKGNEEYKPKSIATKILKERIDVLNYLYKAKSEFYLEDVIKKNKVKGTRAVLILPKTIKKIQHEKIKDDISR
;
A
#
# COMPACT_ATOMS: atom_id res chain seq x y z
N MET A 1 -23.02 6.18 -72.77
CA MET A 1 -23.38 5.72 -71.41
C MET A 1 -22.18 5.01 -70.85
N GLU A 2 -21.05 5.72 -70.67
CA GLU A 2 -19.77 5.23 -70.17
C GLU A 2 -18.97 6.36 -69.54
N LEU A 3 -19.35 6.82 -68.36
CA LEU A 3 -18.59 7.88 -67.65
C LEU A 3 -18.79 7.83 -66.12
N PHE A 4 -18.82 6.64 -65.49
CA PHE A 4 -18.79 6.53 -64.03
C PHE A 4 -18.16 5.25 -63.51
N GLU A 5 -17.08 4.80 -64.15
CA GLU A 5 -16.13 3.93 -63.43
C GLU A 5 -15.08 4.81 -62.73
N GLY A 6 -15.53 5.63 -61.79
CA GLY A 6 -14.67 6.35 -60.91
C GLY A 6 -13.85 5.37 -60.09
N ASN A 7 -12.54 5.45 -60.24
CA ASN A 7 -11.50 4.60 -59.68
C ASN A 7 -11.64 4.45 -58.16
N VAL A 8 -12.57 3.59 -57.68
CA VAL A 8 -12.87 3.35 -56.26
C VAL A 8 -11.68 2.70 -55.51
N ALA A 9 -10.76 2.13 -56.26
CA ALA A 9 -9.57 1.47 -55.69
C ALA A 9 -8.66 2.45 -54.94
N LEU A 10 -8.44 3.66 -55.44
CA LEU A 10 -7.56 4.65 -54.82
C LEU A 10 -8.10 5.17 -53.49
N PRO A 11 -9.39 5.58 -53.33
CA PRO A 11 -9.97 5.97 -52.02
C PRO A 11 -9.95 4.84 -51.02
N LEU A 12 -10.23 3.59 -51.41
CA LEU A 12 -10.16 2.41 -50.56
C LEU A 12 -8.74 2.14 -50.06
N PHE A 13 -7.75 2.27 -50.96
CA PHE A 13 -6.34 2.11 -50.59
C PHE A 13 -5.89 3.16 -49.56
N ILE A 14 -6.23 4.43 -49.80
CA ILE A 14 -5.93 5.53 -48.89
C ILE A 14 -6.62 5.31 -47.49
N SER A 15 -7.90 4.88 -47.50
CA SER A 15 -8.63 4.57 -46.27
C SER A 15 -7.98 3.48 -45.47
N ASN A 16 -7.53 2.39 -46.11
CA ASN A 16 -6.82 1.29 -45.46
C ASN A 16 -5.48 1.75 -44.85
N VAL A 17 -4.69 2.53 -45.61
CA VAL A 17 -3.41 3.07 -45.10
C VAL A 17 -3.64 3.98 -43.88
N VAL A 18 -4.63 4.86 -43.93
CA VAL A 18 -4.98 5.72 -42.78
C VAL A 18 -5.41 4.89 -41.57
N THR A 19 -6.23 3.86 -41.80
CA THR A 19 -6.70 2.97 -40.72
C THR A 19 -5.52 2.23 -40.08
N ILE A 20 -4.59 1.68 -40.88
CA ILE A 20 -3.38 1.04 -40.35
C ILE A 20 -2.51 2.03 -39.58
N MET A 21 -2.31 3.24 -40.09
CA MET A 21 -1.58 4.30 -39.39
C MET A 21 -2.21 4.64 -38.04
N LEU A 22 -3.53 4.77 -37.97
CA LEU A 22 -4.24 5.04 -36.72
C LEU A 22 -4.08 3.87 -35.74
N ILE A 23 -4.22 2.62 -36.19
CA ILE A 23 -4.03 1.43 -35.34
C ILE A 23 -2.59 1.41 -34.77
N VAL A 24 -1.58 1.65 -35.61
CA VAL A 24 -0.19 1.70 -35.18
C VAL A 24 0.07 2.86 -34.23
N PHE A 25 -0.49 4.05 -34.53
CA PHE A 25 -0.36 5.22 -33.67
C PHE A 25 -0.97 4.99 -32.27
N PHE A 26 -2.22 4.54 -32.21
CA PHE A 26 -2.88 4.24 -30.95
C PHE A 26 -2.25 3.07 -30.20
N GLY A 27 -1.74 2.05 -30.93
CA GLY A 27 -1.00 0.94 -30.35
C GLY A 27 0.31 1.39 -29.68
N ARG A 28 1.05 2.29 -30.35
CA ARG A 28 2.31 2.87 -29.80
C ARG A 28 2.05 3.78 -28.63
N ASP A 29 1.00 4.60 -28.68
CA ASP A 29 0.64 5.50 -27.57
C ASP A 29 0.25 4.71 -26.33
N ARG A 30 -0.59 3.68 -26.45
CA ARG A 30 -0.92 2.75 -25.35
C ARG A 30 0.32 2.04 -24.80
N SER A 31 1.25 1.66 -25.64
CA SER A 31 2.49 1.02 -25.20
C SER A 31 3.39 1.97 -24.41
N ARG A 32 3.52 3.22 -24.88
CA ARG A 32 4.26 4.28 -24.17
C ARG A 32 3.65 4.60 -22.81
N GLN A 33 2.33 4.75 -22.74
CA GLN A 33 1.62 4.99 -21.48
C GLN A 33 1.84 3.84 -20.49
N ARG A 34 1.74 2.58 -20.95
CA ARG A 34 2.00 1.39 -20.11
C ARG A 34 3.44 1.36 -19.58
N MET A 35 4.43 1.70 -20.41
CA MET A 35 5.82 1.79 -19.98
C MET A 35 6.04 2.91 -18.95
N ALA A 36 5.41 4.07 -19.15
CA ALA A 36 5.47 5.19 -18.19
C ALA A 36 4.89 4.77 -16.84
N TYR A 37 3.73 4.09 -16.82
CA TYR A 37 3.14 3.56 -15.58
C TYR A 37 3.98 2.47 -14.92
N LYS A 38 4.57 1.53 -15.69
CA LYS A 38 5.50 0.54 -15.13
C LYS A 38 6.71 1.20 -14.48
N ASN A 39 7.28 2.21 -15.13
CA ASN A 39 8.40 2.97 -14.58
C ASN A 39 7.99 3.78 -13.33
N GLN A 40 6.76 4.28 -13.30
CA GLN A 40 6.21 4.96 -12.13
C GLN A 40 6.03 4.00 -10.94
N ILE A 41 5.53 2.78 -11.20
CA ILE A 41 5.47 1.73 -10.17
C ILE A 41 6.86 1.42 -9.63
N ALA A 42 7.81 1.08 -10.49
CA ALA A 42 9.17 0.76 -10.06
C ALA A 42 9.80 1.90 -9.24
N ARG A 43 9.50 3.17 -9.59
CA ARG A 43 9.91 4.34 -8.80
C ARG A 43 9.19 4.45 -7.47
N LEU A 44 7.89 4.17 -7.43
CA LEU A 44 7.09 4.21 -6.19
C LEU A 44 7.48 3.06 -5.26
N GLU A 45 7.70 1.89 -5.80
CA GLU A 45 8.24 0.73 -5.07
C GLU A 45 9.62 1.03 -4.51
N SER A 46 10.54 1.56 -5.31
CA SER A 46 11.87 1.98 -4.85
C SER A 46 11.80 3.09 -3.79
N LYS A 47 10.89 4.07 -3.93
CA LYS A 47 10.67 5.10 -2.90
C LYS A 47 10.06 4.51 -1.64
N SER A 48 9.11 3.61 -1.78
CA SER A 48 8.47 2.90 -0.66
C SER A 48 9.51 2.06 0.09
N LEU A 49 10.38 1.34 -0.63
CA LEU A 49 11.49 0.57 -0.06
C LEU A 49 12.48 1.44 0.71
N LYS A 50 12.93 2.55 0.09
CA LYS A 50 13.82 3.50 0.77
C LYS A 50 13.16 4.15 1.98
N ALA A 51 11.83 4.36 1.95
CA ALA A 51 11.07 4.89 3.07
C ALA A 51 10.83 3.84 4.16
N GLN A 52 10.75 2.56 3.80
CA GLN A 52 10.47 1.45 4.72
C GLN A 52 11.73 0.85 5.34
N MET A 53 12.87 0.89 4.64
CA MET A 53 14.17 0.82 5.30
C MET A 53 14.48 2.16 6.00
N ASN A 54 13.43 2.74 6.62
CA ASN A 54 13.55 4.00 7.36
C ASN A 54 14.69 3.85 8.37
N PRO A 55 15.86 4.50 8.17
CA PRO A 55 16.98 4.36 9.10
C PRO A 55 16.53 4.64 10.53
N HIS A 56 15.60 5.56 10.69
CA HIS A 56 15.00 5.90 11.95
C HIS A 56 14.22 4.73 12.59
N PHE A 57 13.50 3.89 11.83
CA PHE A 57 12.87 2.68 12.34
C PHE A 57 13.94 1.69 12.84
N ILE A 58 14.98 1.47 12.05
CA ILE A 58 16.09 0.56 12.40
C ILE A 58 16.77 1.03 13.69
N TYR A 59 17.23 2.29 13.74
CA TYR A 59 17.88 2.86 14.93
C TYR A 59 17.01 2.80 16.16
N ASN A 60 15.76 3.16 16.04
CA ASN A 60 14.84 3.16 17.17
C ASN A 60 14.52 1.74 17.67
N THR A 61 14.42 0.76 16.77
CA THR A 61 14.22 -0.63 17.16
C THR A 61 15.44 -1.17 17.87
N LEU A 62 16.65 -0.89 17.37
CA LEU A 62 17.90 -1.28 18.04
C LEU A 62 18.04 -0.66 19.44
N ASN A 63 17.73 0.64 19.57
CA ASN A 63 17.72 1.32 20.88
C ASN A 63 16.67 0.72 21.82
N GLY A 64 15.49 0.37 21.31
CA GLY A 64 14.45 -0.31 22.08
C GLY A 64 14.91 -1.70 22.56
N ILE A 65 15.55 -2.48 21.70
CA ILE A 65 16.12 -3.80 22.05
C ILE A 65 17.23 -3.64 23.09
N GLN A 66 18.11 -2.65 22.96
CA GLN A 66 19.14 -2.34 23.94
C GLN A 66 18.53 -2.00 25.31
N SER A 67 17.47 -1.21 25.34
CA SER A 67 16.74 -0.89 26.58
C SER A 67 16.12 -2.14 27.20
N VAL A 68 15.54 -3.04 26.40
CA VAL A 68 15.01 -4.32 26.87
C VAL A 68 16.13 -5.19 27.45
N MET A 69 17.28 -5.22 26.81
CA MET A 69 18.45 -5.98 27.31
C MET A 69 18.88 -5.52 28.71
N LEU A 70 18.91 -4.20 28.92
CA LEU A 70 19.28 -3.62 30.20
C LEU A 70 18.21 -3.82 31.30
N LEU A 71 16.93 -3.75 30.94
CA LEU A 71 15.81 -3.78 31.89
C LEU A 71 15.24 -5.17 32.15
N LYS A 72 15.22 -6.05 31.11
CA LYS A 72 14.56 -7.35 31.14
C LYS A 72 15.52 -8.54 30.89
N GLY A 73 16.77 -8.25 30.60
CA GLY A 73 17.82 -9.23 30.40
C GLY A 73 17.94 -9.76 28.96
N GLU A 74 19.03 -10.50 28.76
CA GLU A 74 19.47 -10.99 27.45
C GLU A 74 18.45 -11.90 26.74
N LYS A 75 17.81 -12.80 27.49
CA LYS A 75 16.86 -13.76 26.93
C LYS A 75 15.72 -13.06 26.21
N VAL A 76 15.12 -12.04 26.85
CA VAL A 76 14.00 -11.27 26.27
C VAL A 76 14.50 -10.43 25.08
N ALA A 77 15.68 -9.80 25.20
CA ALA A 77 16.26 -9.04 24.10
C ALA A 77 16.51 -9.90 22.85
N ASN A 78 16.98 -11.13 23.01
CA ASN A 78 17.22 -12.08 21.93
C ASN A 78 15.92 -12.46 21.18
N GLU A 79 14.79 -12.54 21.86
CA GLU A 79 13.49 -12.76 21.22
C GLU A 79 13.14 -11.59 20.26
N TYR A 80 13.33 -10.34 20.70
CA TYR A 80 13.11 -9.15 19.86
C TYR A 80 14.12 -9.04 18.71
N ILE A 81 15.38 -9.41 18.91
CA ILE A 81 16.38 -9.50 17.83
C ILE A 81 15.90 -10.50 16.77
N GLY A 82 15.36 -11.64 17.19
CA GLY A 82 14.78 -12.63 16.28
C GLY A 82 13.58 -12.08 15.47
N VAL A 83 12.69 -11.35 16.12
CA VAL A 83 11.57 -10.66 15.42
C VAL A 83 12.11 -9.64 14.43
N PHE A 84 13.06 -8.79 14.86
CA PHE A 84 13.65 -7.76 14.02
C PHE A 84 14.34 -8.34 12.77
N ALA A 85 15.14 -9.39 12.93
CA ALA A 85 15.81 -10.06 11.82
C ALA A 85 14.81 -10.64 10.81
N ARG A 86 13.70 -11.25 11.28
CA ARG A 86 12.64 -11.76 10.41
C ARG A 86 11.93 -10.63 9.64
N ILE A 87 11.62 -9.52 10.31
CA ILE A 87 10.98 -8.36 9.68
C ILE A 87 11.89 -7.72 8.63
N LEU A 88 13.19 -7.55 8.91
CA LEU A 88 14.15 -7.05 7.92
C LEU A 88 14.23 -7.96 6.68
N ARG A 89 14.36 -9.26 6.88
CA ARG A 89 14.40 -10.23 5.79
C ARG A 89 13.11 -10.16 4.96
N LYS A 90 11.95 -10.16 5.64
CA LYS A 90 10.66 -10.07 4.94
C LYS A 90 10.50 -8.77 4.17
N THR A 91 10.97 -7.64 4.70
CA THR A 91 11.00 -6.35 3.98
C THR A 91 11.77 -6.46 2.67
N LEU A 92 12.95 -7.12 2.69
CA LEU A 92 13.75 -7.33 1.49
C LEU A 92 13.03 -8.24 0.48
N GLU A 93 12.44 -9.34 0.92
CA GLU A 93 11.65 -10.24 0.07
C GLU A 93 10.46 -9.53 -0.58
N MET A 94 9.69 -8.79 0.22
CA MET A 94 8.54 -8.01 -0.25
C MET A 94 8.92 -6.94 -1.27
N SER A 95 10.16 -6.52 -1.28
CA SER A 95 10.69 -5.49 -2.19
C SER A 95 10.78 -5.93 -3.64
N ILE A 96 10.94 -7.22 -3.87
CA ILE A 96 11.10 -7.82 -5.19
C ILE A 96 9.88 -8.66 -5.61
N THR A 97 8.89 -8.80 -4.73
CA THR A 97 7.68 -9.58 -4.95
C THR A 97 6.54 -8.71 -5.47
N GLU A 98 5.84 -9.13 -6.52
CA GLU A 98 4.69 -8.39 -7.05
C GLU A 98 3.44 -8.52 -6.19
N ASN A 99 3.21 -9.69 -5.63
CA ASN A 99 2.09 -10.00 -4.74
C ASN A 99 2.55 -11.01 -3.69
N LEU A 100 1.94 -10.95 -2.52
CA LEU A 100 2.14 -11.89 -1.43
C LEU A 100 0.78 -12.35 -0.88
N SER A 101 0.75 -13.45 -0.13
CA SER A 101 -0.47 -13.90 0.51
C SER A 101 -0.86 -12.94 1.64
N LEU A 102 -2.16 -12.89 1.93
CA LEU A 102 -2.64 -12.10 3.06
C LEU A 102 -2.01 -12.58 4.39
N SER A 103 -1.77 -13.89 4.51
CA SER A 103 -1.07 -14.50 5.64
C SER A 103 0.33 -13.91 5.84
N GLU A 104 1.10 -13.76 4.77
CA GLU A 104 2.45 -13.18 4.81
C GLU A 104 2.44 -11.70 5.21
N GLU A 105 1.47 -10.90 4.68
CA GLU A 105 1.32 -9.50 5.09
C GLU A 105 0.94 -9.40 6.56
N LEU A 106 -0.02 -10.22 7.05
CA LEU A 106 -0.41 -10.25 8.46
C LEU A 106 0.75 -10.64 9.37
N PHE A 107 1.53 -11.65 8.99
CA PHE A 107 2.74 -12.04 9.72
C PHE A 107 3.69 -10.84 9.86
N TYR A 108 3.95 -10.13 8.76
CA TYR A 108 4.78 -8.93 8.76
C TYR A 108 4.21 -7.84 9.69
N LEU A 109 2.90 -7.54 9.59
CA LEU A 109 2.25 -6.49 10.39
C LEU A 109 2.31 -6.78 11.89
N ARG A 110 2.11 -8.04 12.32
CA ARG A 110 2.25 -8.46 13.72
C ARG A 110 3.66 -8.20 14.26
N GLY A 111 4.68 -8.61 13.52
CA GLY A 111 6.07 -8.34 13.88
C GLY A 111 6.39 -6.85 13.92
N TYR A 112 5.87 -6.08 12.97
CA TYR A 112 6.03 -4.63 12.93
C TYR A 112 5.43 -3.96 14.19
N VAL A 113 4.19 -4.29 14.56
CA VAL A 113 3.55 -3.75 15.79
C VAL A 113 4.32 -4.15 17.03
N THR A 114 4.78 -5.41 17.11
CA THR A 114 5.62 -5.89 18.22
C THR A 114 6.86 -5.02 18.42
N LEU A 115 7.57 -4.69 17.32
CA LEU A 115 8.76 -3.85 17.40
C LEU A 115 8.42 -2.38 17.69
N GLN A 116 7.29 -1.85 17.21
CA GLN A 116 6.85 -0.50 17.55
C GLN A 116 6.54 -0.35 19.04
N ASN A 117 5.97 -1.38 19.66
CA ASN A 117 5.65 -1.39 21.08
C ASN A 117 6.88 -1.26 21.99
N LEU A 118 8.10 -1.58 21.53
CA LEU A 118 9.33 -1.32 22.26
C LEU A 118 9.62 0.17 22.52
N ARG A 119 8.99 1.06 21.76
CA ARG A 119 9.25 2.50 21.75
C ARG A 119 8.14 3.33 22.39
N LEU A 120 7.01 2.69 22.68
CA LEU A 120 5.83 3.37 23.20
C LEU A 120 5.84 3.28 24.72
N ASN A 121 5.51 4.40 25.37
CA ASN A 121 5.32 4.44 26.84
C ASN A 121 4.21 3.47 27.27
N PHE A 122 3.15 3.39 26.44
CA PHE A 122 2.05 2.46 26.61
C PHE A 122 1.98 1.56 25.36
N PRO A 123 2.19 0.24 25.51
CA PRO A 123 2.08 -0.69 24.39
C PRO A 123 0.69 -0.64 23.77
N VAL A 124 0.63 -0.64 22.44
CA VAL A 124 -0.62 -0.68 21.67
C VAL A 124 -1.22 -2.08 21.78
N LEU A 125 -2.50 -2.15 22.14
CA LEU A 125 -3.30 -3.37 22.03
C LEU A 125 -3.70 -3.56 20.57
N PHE A 126 -3.06 -4.53 19.90
CA PHE A 126 -3.36 -4.87 18.51
C PHE A 126 -4.44 -5.94 18.45
N LEU A 127 -5.58 -5.59 17.87
CA LEU A 127 -6.75 -6.44 17.71
C LEU A 127 -6.91 -6.81 16.23
N GLU A 128 -7.19 -8.07 15.95
CA GLU A 128 -7.36 -8.59 14.60
C GLU A 128 -8.72 -9.26 14.43
N GLU A 129 -9.47 -8.83 13.42
CA GLU A 129 -10.67 -9.48 12.89
C GLU A 129 -10.38 -9.85 11.43
N VAL A 130 -9.82 -11.04 11.21
CA VAL A 130 -9.30 -11.46 9.91
C VAL A 130 -9.98 -12.74 9.42
N PRO A 131 -9.98 -13.04 8.10
CA PRO A 131 -10.54 -14.26 7.54
C PRO A 131 -9.88 -15.54 8.08
N SER A 132 -10.41 -16.70 7.71
CA SER A 132 -9.83 -18.01 8.05
C SER A 132 -8.39 -18.13 7.51
N ILE A 133 -7.60 -19.07 8.04
CA ILE A 133 -6.21 -19.30 7.59
C ILE A 133 -6.21 -19.69 6.11
N GLU A 134 -7.13 -20.55 5.67
CA GLU A 134 -7.25 -20.97 4.28
C GLU A 134 -7.51 -19.77 3.36
N ASP A 135 -8.39 -18.86 3.76
CA ASP A 135 -8.67 -17.63 3.02
C ASP A 135 -7.43 -16.71 2.98
N GLN A 136 -6.66 -16.62 4.07
CA GLN A 136 -5.45 -15.80 4.13
C GLN A 136 -4.36 -16.30 3.17
N GLU A 137 -4.24 -17.62 2.98
CA GLU A 137 -3.24 -18.23 2.09
C GLU A 137 -3.57 -18.04 0.60
N ILE A 138 -4.85 -18.10 0.23
CA ILE A 138 -5.26 -18.03 -1.19
C ILE A 138 -5.44 -16.60 -1.70
N HIS A 139 -5.64 -15.62 -0.79
CA HIS A 139 -5.85 -14.23 -1.21
C HIS A 139 -4.54 -13.46 -1.28
N MET A 140 -4.21 -13.05 -2.51
CA MET A 140 -2.98 -12.30 -2.80
C MET A 140 -3.25 -10.80 -2.81
N ILE A 141 -2.33 -10.04 -2.22
CA ILE A 141 -2.35 -8.57 -2.21
C ILE A 141 -0.99 -8.01 -2.63
N PRO A 142 -0.93 -6.81 -3.19
CA PRO A 142 0.35 -6.14 -3.40
C PRO A 142 1.04 -5.88 -2.05
N PRO A 143 2.36 -6.09 -1.95
CA PRO A 143 3.09 -5.95 -0.70
C PRO A 143 2.99 -4.53 -0.13
N MET A 144 3.00 -4.42 1.20
CA MET A 144 3.15 -3.14 1.91
C MET A 144 2.03 -2.12 1.59
N LEU A 145 0.79 -2.57 1.35
CA LEU A 145 -0.37 -1.67 1.22
C LEU A 145 -0.97 -1.32 2.59
N ILE A 146 -0.98 -2.27 3.52
CA ILE A 146 -1.58 -2.07 4.85
C ILE A 146 -0.58 -1.39 5.80
N GLN A 147 0.71 -1.71 5.70
CA GLN A 147 1.75 -1.17 6.58
C GLN A 147 1.75 0.36 6.72
N PRO A 148 1.69 1.18 5.64
CA PRO A 148 1.68 2.64 5.79
C PRO A 148 0.47 3.16 6.55
N ILE A 149 -0.64 2.43 6.51
CA ILE A 149 -1.86 2.77 7.26
C ILE A 149 -1.65 2.50 8.74
N LEU A 150 -1.13 1.31 9.07
CA LEU A 150 -0.77 0.94 10.45
C LEU A 150 0.26 1.90 11.05
N GLU A 151 1.31 2.21 10.29
CA GLU A 151 2.36 3.14 10.71
C GLU A 151 1.79 4.52 11.05
N ASN A 152 0.90 5.04 10.21
CA ASN A 152 0.22 6.32 10.49
C ASN A 152 -0.63 6.26 11.75
N ALA A 153 -1.39 5.19 11.97
CA ALA A 153 -2.21 5.00 13.16
C ALA A 153 -1.34 4.98 14.42
N ILE A 154 -0.24 4.23 14.44
CA ILE A 154 0.66 4.13 15.59
C ILE A 154 1.38 5.47 15.83
N LEU A 155 2.08 6.01 14.82
CA LEU A 155 2.96 7.16 15.01
C LEU A 155 2.21 8.49 15.19
N HIS A 156 1.03 8.62 14.61
CA HIS A 156 0.29 9.89 14.58
C HIS A 156 -1.03 9.84 15.35
N GLY A 157 -1.64 8.67 15.47
CA GLY A 157 -2.85 8.48 16.25
C GLY A 157 -2.54 8.15 17.71
N LEU A 158 -1.77 7.10 17.95
CA LEU A 158 -1.60 6.50 19.27
C LEU A 158 -0.37 7.00 20.03
N SER A 159 0.78 7.19 19.36
CA SER A 159 2.02 7.64 20.02
C SER A 159 1.90 8.96 20.80
N PRO A 160 1.06 9.94 20.41
CA PRO A 160 0.86 11.15 21.19
C PRO A 160 -0.08 11.01 22.39
N SER A 161 -0.73 9.84 22.55
CA SER A 161 -1.68 9.59 23.64
C SER A 161 -0.96 9.18 24.92
N ASP A 162 -1.44 9.67 26.06
CA ASP A 162 -0.98 9.27 27.38
C ASP A 162 -1.74 8.05 27.94
N GLU A 163 -2.62 7.46 27.14
CA GLU A 163 -3.41 6.28 27.48
C GLU A 163 -3.01 5.09 26.60
N GLN A 164 -3.36 3.88 27.04
CA GLN A 164 -3.16 2.66 26.24
C GLN A 164 -3.95 2.74 24.95
N GLY A 165 -3.22 2.73 23.83
CA GLY A 165 -3.79 2.74 22.48
C GLY A 165 -4.38 1.40 22.09
N GLN A 166 -5.46 1.44 21.31
CA GLN A 166 -6.04 0.28 20.64
C GLN A 166 -5.95 0.47 19.12
N LEU A 167 -5.49 -0.55 18.44
CA LEU A 167 -5.35 -0.62 16.99
C LEU A 167 -6.09 -1.84 16.49
N LEU A 168 -7.19 -1.64 15.78
CA LEU A 168 -7.98 -2.71 15.17
C LEU A 168 -7.62 -2.85 13.70
N LEU A 169 -7.24 -4.05 13.28
CA LEU A 169 -7.16 -4.46 11.88
C LEU A 169 -8.33 -5.41 11.58
N LYS A 170 -9.26 -4.97 10.74
CA LYS A 170 -10.39 -5.78 10.31
C LYS A 170 -10.33 -6.01 8.80
N ILE A 171 -10.39 -7.28 8.39
CA ILE A 171 -10.40 -7.68 6.98
C ILE A 171 -11.65 -8.50 6.71
N THR A 172 -12.44 -8.06 5.75
CA THR A 172 -13.68 -8.72 5.36
C THR A 172 -13.65 -9.05 3.88
N LEU A 173 -13.88 -10.31 3.55
CA LEU A 173 -13.98 -10.80 2.18
C LEU A 173 -15.43 -10.74 1.70
N HIS A 174 -15.65 -10.03 0.60
CA HIS A 174 -16.91 -10.00 -0.13
C HIS A 174 -16.79 -10.81 -1.44
N LYS A 175 -17.89 -10.98 -2.18
CA LYS A 175 -17.86 -11.76 -3.44
C LYS A 175 -16.81 -11.29 -4.44
N LYS A 176 -16.61 -9.99 -4.60
CA LYS A 176 -15.69 -9.38 -5.58
C LYS A 176 -14.60 -8.50 -4.98
N THR A 177 -14.71 -8.15 -3.71
CA THR A 177 -13.82 -7.20 -3.04
C THR A 177 -13.35 -7.71 -1.69
N MET A 178 -12.21 -7.22 -1.27
CA MET A 178 -11.66 -7.34 0.08
C MET A 178 -11.69 -5.93 0.71
N LYS A 179 -12.36 -5.79 1.84
CA LYS A 179 -12.38 -4.54 2.62
C LYS A 179 -11.45 -4.68 3.81
N ILE A 180 -10.50 -3.76 3.91
CA ILE A 180 -9.51 -3.68 4.97
C ILE A 180 -9.77 -2.39 5.74
N ILE A 181 -9.92 -2.50 7.05
CA ILE A 181 -10.12 -1.37 7.96
C ILE A 181 -8.99 -1.40 8.97
N VAL A 182 -8.32 -0.27 9.14
CA VAL A 182 -7.41 -0.01 10.26
C VAL A 182 -8.01 1.13 11.06
N GLU A 183 -8.34 0.86 12.32
CA GLU A 183 -8.94 1.84 13.21
C GLU A 183 -8.09 2.01 14.46
N ASP A 184 -7.81 3.25 14.82
CA ASP A 184 -7.16 3.62 16.08
C ASP A 184 -8.13 4.38 16.99
N ASN A 185 -7.90 4.33 18.30
CA ASN A 185 -8.59 5.12 19.30
C ASN A 185 -7.78 6.35 19.75
N GLY A 186 -6.85 6.81 18.92
CA GLY A 186 -5.92 7.88 19.25
C GLY A 186 -6.51 9.28 19.22
N VAL A 187 -5.64 10.29 19.15
CA VAL A 187 -6.01 11.71 19.20
C VAL A 187 -6.86 12.21 18.02
N GLY A 188 -6.94 11.44 16.94
CA GLY A 188 -7.65 11.82 15.72
C GLY A 188 -6.88 12.80 14.83
N ARG A 189 -7.36 12.97 13.59
CA ARG A 189 -6.61 13.65 12.52
C ARG A 189 -6.34 15.13 12.78
N LYS A 190 -7.31 15.86 13.35
CA LYS A 190 -7.17 17.30 13.61
C LYS A 190 -6.11 17.57 14.65
N GLU A 191 -6.15 16.86 15.77
CA GLU A 191 -5.21 17.03 16.87
C GLU A 191 -3.80 16.54 16.49
N ALA A 192 -3.71 15.43 15.76
CA ALA A 192 -2.45 14.96 15.20
C ALA A 192 -1.76 16.00 14.30
N MET A 193 -2.54 16.81 13.54
CA MET A 193 -2.01 17.90 12.72
C MET A 193 -1.49 19.06 13.57
N VAL A 194 -2.17 19.40 14.65
CA VAL A 194 -1.76 20.46 15.59
C VAL A 194 -0.46 20.05 16.29
N ASN A 195 -0.38 18.84 16.81
CA ASN A 195 0.80 18.31 17.49
C ASN A 195 2.04 18.28 16.58
N LYS A 196 1.84 18.01 15.28
CA LYS A 196 2.93 18.09 14.27
C LYS A 196 3.43 19.52 14.06
N LYS A 197 2.54 20.51 14.01
CA LYS A 197 2.93 21.93 13.85
C LYS A 197 3.76 22.41 15.03
N ILE A 198 3.38 22.05 16.24
CA ILE A 198 4.08 22.44 17.48
C ILE A 198 5.49 21.84 17.52
N LYS A 199 5.68 20.57 17.09
CA LYS A 199 6.99 19.90 17.12
C LYS A 199 7.99 20.41 16.05
N LYS A 200 7.53 21.03 14.94
CA LYS A 200 8.40 21.44 13.81
C LYS A 200 8.67 22.94 13.70
N GLY A 201 8.14 23.77 14.60
CA GLY A 201 8.22 25.23 14.40
C GLY A 201 7.38 25.67 13.19
N ASN A 202 7.14 26.98 13.06
CA ASN A 202 6.23 27.59 12.07
C ASN A 202 6.63 27.49 10.58
N GLU A 203 7.28 26.41 10.15
CA GLU A 203 7.47 26.17 8.71
C GLU A 203 6.12 25.75 8.07
N GLU A 204 5.83 26.34 6.92
CA GLU A 204 4.62 26.17 6.13
C GLU A 204 4.39 24.69 5.77
N TYR A 205 3.64 23.97 6.62
CA TYR A 205 3.48 22.52 6.54
C TYR A 205 2.23 22.17 5.73
N LYS A 206 2.41 21.61 4.52
CA LYS A 206 1.33 20.99 3.75
C LYS A 206 0.90 19.67 4.43
N PRO A 207 -0.35 19.54 4.90
CA PRO A 207 -0.77 18.53 5.88
C PRO A 207 -1.04 17.12 5.32
N LYS A 208 -0.59 16.78 4.13
CA LYS A 208 -0.72 15.41 3.60
C LYS A 208 0.48 14.59 4.05
N SER A 209 0.25 13.59 4.92
CA SER A 209 1.29 12.60 5.25
C SER A 209 1.83 12.02 3.94
N ILE A 210 3.16 12.04 3.77
CA ILE A 210 3.83 11.53 2.58
C ILE A 210 3.40 10.08 2.32
N ALA A 211 3.26 9.27 3.37
CA ALA A 211 2.82 7.90 3.30
C ALA A 211 1.39 7.75 2.71
N THR A 212 0.45 8.60 3.14
CA THR A 212 -0.93 8.62 2.59
C THR A 212 -0.95 9.02 1.12
N LYS A 213 -0.08 9.95 0.71
CA LYS A 213 0.06 10.36 -0.70
C LYS A 213 0.60 9.21 -1.54
N ILE A 214 1.69 8.57 -1.10
CA ILE A 214 2.29 7.42 -1.78
C ILE A 214 1.29 6.28 -1.90
N LEU A 215 0.52 5.98 -0.85
CA LEU A 215 -0.51 4.95 -0.88
C LEU A 215 -1.58 5.24 -1.93
N LYS A 216 -2.08 6.49 -2.02
CA LYS A 216 -3.05 6.88 -3.05
C LYS A 216 -2.48 6.74 -4.45
N GLU A 217 -1.27 7.23 -4.69
CA GLU A 217 -0.58 7.07 -5.98
C GLU A 217 -0.43 5.59 -6.36
N ARG A 218 -0.13 4.70 -5.40
CA ARG A 218 -0.08 3.24 -5.64
C ARG A 218 -1.44 2.66 -6.00
N ILE A 219 -2.51 3.08 -5.34
CA ILE A 219 -3.87 2.63 -5.63
C ILE A 219 -4.29 3.07 -7.04
N ASP A 220 -3.98 4.30 -7.44
CA ASP A 220 -4.28 4.80 -8.80
C ASP A 220 -3.57 3.96 -9.86
N VAL A 221 -2.31 3.61 -9.60
CA VAL A 221 -1.52 2.75 -10.47
C VAL A 221 -2.09 1.32 -10.53
N LEU A 222 -2.47 0.74 -9.39
CA LEU A 222 -3.12 -0.58 -9.35
C LEU A 222 -4.43 -0.57 -10.14
N ASN A 223 -5.26 0.47 -9.98
CA ASN A 223 -6.51 0.62 -10.72
C ASN A 223 -6.28 0.67 -12.22
N TYR A 224 -5.25 1.39 -12.67
CA TYR A 224 -4.91 1.47 -14.08
C TYR A 224 -4.44 0.12 -14.65
N LEU A 225 -3.48 -0.54 -13.98
CA LEU A 225 -2.86 -1.78 -14.50
C LEU A 225 -3.78 -2.99 -14.49
N TYR A 226 -4.53 -3.14 -13.40
CA TYR A 226 -5.38 -4.31 -13.20
C TYR A 226 -6.84 -4.05 -13.60
N LYS A 227 -7.15 -2.85 -14.16
CA LYS A 227 -8.52 -2.39 -14.39
C LYS A 227 -9.39 -2.58 -13.14
N ALA A 228 -8.79 -2.36 -11.98
CA ALA A 228 -9.40 -2.55 -10.69
C ALA A 228 -10.20 -1.29 -10.29
N LYS A 229 -11.05 -1.45 -9.28
CA LYS A 229 -11.74 -0.34 -8.60
C LYS A 229 -11.36 -0.41 -7.13
N SER A 230 -10.10 -0.08 -6.83
CA SER A 230 -9.62 0.02 -5.46
C SER A 230 -9.86 1.43 -4.94
N GLU A 231 -10.23 1.54 -3.66
CA GLU A 231 -10.55 2.82 -3.03
C GLU A 231 -9.81 2.93 -1.70
N PHE A 232 -9.40 4.15 -1.36
CA PHE A 232 -8.82 4.44 -0.05
C PHE A 232 -9.34 5.78 0.48
N TYR A 233 -9.86 5.76 1.69
CA TYR A 233 -10.34 6.96 2.38
C TYR A 233 -10.14 6.87 3.89
N LEU A 234 -10.23 8.02 4.55
CA LEU A 234 -10.07 8.19 5.99
C LEU A 234 -11.32 8.80 6.58
N GLU A 235 -11.77 8.24 7.71
CA GLU A 235 -12.91 8.71 8.49
C GLU A 235 -12.46 9.06 9.92
N ASP A 236 -13.14 10.01 10.57
CA ASP A 236 -12.95 10.26 11.97
C ASP A 236 -13.85 9.31 12.78
N VAL A 237 -13.29 8.66 13.80
CA VAL A 237 -14.04 7.85 14.74
C VAL A 237 -14.63 8.77 15.81
N ILE A 238 -15.96 8.86 15.86
CA ILE A 238 -16.67 9.72 16.80
C ILE A 238 -17.28 8.87 17.92
N LYS A 239 -16.90 9.14 19.17
CA LYS A 239 -17.50 8.55 20.38
C LYS A 239 -17.93 9.67 21.30
N LYS A 240 -19.18 9.64 21.80
CA LYS A 240 -19.76 10.66 22.70
C LYS A 240 -19.54 12.10 22.17
N ASN A 241 -19.84 12.34 20.89
CA ASN A 241 -19.68 13.63 20.20
C ASN A 241 -18.25 14.21 20.18
N LYS A 242 -17.23 13.41 20.44
CA LYS A 242 -15.81 13.79 20.32
C LYS A 242 -15.11 12.86 19.33
N VAL A 243 -14.16 13.40 18.58
CA VAL A 243 -13.27 12.59 17.74
C VAL A 243 -12.35 11.81 18.68
N LYS A 244 -12.39 10.49 18.56
CA LYS A 244 -11.66 9.52 19.39
C LYS A 244 -10.93 8.51 18.50
N GLY A 245 -10.18 9.00 17.52
CA GLY A 245 -9.37 8.20 16.65
C GLY A 245 -9.63 8.39 15.16
N THR A 246 -9.00 7.55 14.36
CA THR A 246 -9.10 7.56 12.89
C THR A 246 -9.41 6.15 12.41
N ARG A 247 -10.27 6.07 11.40
CA ARG A 247 -10.52 4.84 10.62
C ARG A 247 -10.02 5.04 9.21
N ALA A 248 -9.10 4.19 8.79
CA ALA A 248 -8.66 4.09 7.41
C ALA A 248 -9.33 2.90 6.73
N VAL A 249 -9.92 3.12 5.57
CA VAL A 249 -10.63 2.08 4.80
C VAL A 249 -9.92 1.92 3.47
N LEU A 250 -9.54 0.68 3.17
CA LEU A 250 -8.97 0.27 1.89
C LEU A 250 -9.85 -0.83 1.29
N ILE A 251 -10.32 -0.62 0.07
CA ILE A 251 -11.12 -1.59 -0.67
C ILE A 251 -10.28 -2.04 -1.87
N LEU A 252 -10.06 -3.34 -1.98
CA LEU A 252 -9.32 -3.97 -3.07
C LEU A 252 -10.20 -4.98 -3.80
N PRO A 253 -9.98 -5.28 -5.08
CA PRO A 253 -10.58 -6.45 -5.70
C PRO A 253 -10.08 -7.72 -5.01
N LYS A 254 -10.98 -8.69 -4.79
CA LYS A 254 -10.66 -9.96 -4.12
C LYS A 254 -9.55 -10.76 -4.84
N THR A 255 -9.46 -10.62 -6.15
CA THR A 255 -8.44 -11.24 -6.98
C THR A 255 -7.76 -10.18 -7.81
N ILE A 256 -6.51 -9.87 -7.50
CA ILE A 256 -5.66 -9.04 -8.34
C ILE A 256 -5.00 -10.00 -9.34
N LYS A 257 -5.70 -10.29 -10.45
CA LYS A 257 -5.11 -11.07 -11.55
C LYS A 257 -4.22 -10.17 -12.38
N LYS A 258 -2.95 -10.53 -12.50
CA LYS A 258 -2.09 -9.99 -13.55
C LYS A 258 -2.79 -10.23 -14.89
N ILE A 259 -2.95 -9.22 -15.73
CA ILE A 259 -3.38 -9.42 -17.12
C ILE A 259 -2.23 -10.19 -17.77
N GLN A 260 -2.38 -11.52 -17.94
CA GLN A 260 -1.39 -12.34 -18.59
C GLN A 260 -1.21 -11.83 -20.02
N HIS A 261 -0.01 -11.38 -20.32
CA HIS A 261 0.43 -11.03 -21.68
C HIS A 261 0.79 -12.26 -22.52
N GLU A 262 0.22 -13.43 -22.23
CA GLU A 262 0.53 -14.67 -22.96
C GLU A 262 -0.10 -14.77 -24.37
N LYS A 263 -1.02 -13.88 -24.75
CA LYS A 263 -1.67 -13.97 -26.07
C LYS A 263 -1.03 -13.14 -27.19
N ILE A 264 0.09 -12.45 -26.96
CA ILE A 264 0.71 -11.60 -28.00
C ILE A 264 1.98 -12.23 -28.60
N LYS A 265 2.51 -13.31 -28.01
CA LYS A 265 3.67 -14.00 -28.61
C LYS A 265 3.29 -14.95 -29.74
N ASP A 266 2.07 -15.47 -29.76
CA ASP A 266 1.64 -16.44 -30.77
C ASP A 266 1.11 -15.79 -32.04
N ASP A 267 0.77 -14.50 -32.05
CA ASP A 267 0.29 -13.78 -33.23
C ASP A 267 1.42 -13.07 -34.06
N ILE A 268 2.68 -13.12 -33.59
CA ILE A 268 3.83 -12.53 -34.30
C ILE A 268 4.69 -13.62 -34.95
N SER A 269 4.41 -14.90 -34.71
CA SER A 269 5.12 -16.03 -35.26
C SER A 269 4.30 -16.88 -36.28
N ARG A 270 3.22 -16.27 -36.82
CA ARG A 270 2.52 -16.84 -37.99
C ARG A 270 2.52 -15.88 -39.17
#